data_b3af2a4f5f5072c2a0d9535b83cde08a
#
_entry.id   b3af2a4f5f5072c2a0d9535b83cde08a
#
_cell.length_a   1.000
_cell.length_b   1.000
_cell.length_c   1.000
_cell.angle_alpha   90.00
_cell.angle_beta   90.00
_cell.angle_gamma   90.00
#
_symmetry.space_group_name_H-M   'P 1'
#
loop_
_entity.id
_entity.type
_entity.pdbx_description
1 polymer ?
#
loop_
_entity_poly.entity_id
_entity_poly.type
_entity_poly.pdbx_seq_one_letter_code
_entity_poly.pdbx_strand_id
1 'polypeptide(L)'
;MPEPDDEPTPQPTTGTPAVEGVELEVPGEPSAEDRRVEQLMQHSIDVPELAEAVEAQEPADAAVTLESLRETEAVEVLAEMDVDAAAEALAYMQTPLAVSMLRDLIDDDPALAGKFLEEMAPDDATDLLQALPVRDRERLLASMASGEARRLRELMVYAPDTAGGMMTTQHFSVREAMTVAEATESIRRHEGAEILQHAFVTDAKGHLKGIISLRRLLVAKPTDRIADICERTIDAIAPDIDREEVAHEFERYRYAALPVVDGHHRLLGVVTVDDVIDIIRAEGTEDAQRMVGAGREEAVYSSVGVKFRGRFPWLLVNLLTSSIGALVVLRYQGLIEELAVLAAMMPLIANQSGNAGQQSLAVTLRGIVLDQIRPRRALPHILRETSVGLVNGLICGVIVGGVVAGIELALDRPWQIGAVIALSMATTLMIGCLTGSMLPLLMKRMGADPATASTIFLTMVTDSMSFLVFLGLASAFSRLIGAG
;
A
#
# COMPACT_ATOMS: atom_id res chain seq x y z
N MET A 1 19.27 -10.45 69.31
CA MET A 1 18.69 -10.30 67.98
C MET A 1 19.18 -11.49 67.20
N PRO A 2 18.34 -12.44 66.84
CA PRO A 2 18.69 -13.54 65.98
C PRO A 2 18.57 -13.12 64.50
N GLU A 3 19.44 -13.66 63.69
CA GLU A 3 19.47 -13.58 62.23
C GLU A 3 18.19 -14.22 61.62
N PRO A 4 17.71 -13.75 60.47
CA PRO A 4 16.58 -14.37 59.79
C PRO A 4 17.01 -15.59 58.99
N ASP A 5 16.24 -16.65 59.17
CA ASP A 5 16.37 -17.95 58.51
C ASP A 5 16.33 -17.83 56.96
N ASP A 6 17.27 -18.50 56.31
CA ASP A 6 17.30 -18.78 54.87
C ASP A 6 16.15 -19.74 54.51
N GLU A 7 15.10 -19.23 53.86
CA GLU A 7 14.14 -20.07 53.14
C GLU A 7 14.72 -20.53 51.82
N PRO A 8 14.67 -21.84 51.50
CA PRO A 8 15.20 -22.34 50.23
C PRO A 8 14.27 -21.96 49.07
N THR A 9 14.85 -21.29 48.09
CA THR A 9 14.25 -21.04 46.76
C THR A 9 13.72 -22.34 46.16
N PRO A 10 12.46 -22.42 45.68
CA PRO A 10 11.97 -23.62 45.00
C PRO A 10 12.68 -23.79 43.66
N GLN A 11 13.28 -24.93 43.45
CA GLN A 11 13.83 -25.37 42.18
C GLN A 11 12.70 -25.54 41.16
N PRO A 12 12.88 -25.17 39.87
CA PRO A 12 11.89 -25.43 38.85
C PRO A 12 11.77 -26.94 38.62
N THR A 13 10.58 -27.49 38.86
CA THR A 13 10.22 -28.85 38.51
C THR A 13 10.27 -29.03 37.01
N THR A 14 11.32 -29.63 36.51
CA THR A 14 11.39 -30.18 35.14
C THR A 14 10.43 -31.35 35.05
N GLY A 15 9.44 -31.24 34.19
CA GLY A 15 8.53 -32.35 33.89
C GLY A 15 7.21 -31.94 33.31
N THR A 16 7.19 -31.12 32.23
CA THR A 16 6.07 -31.14 31.30
C THR A 16 6.27 -32.34 30.39
N PRO A 17 5.31 -33.27 30.26
CA PRO A 17 5.45 -34.34 29.27
C PRO A 17 5.49 -33.70 27.88
N ALA A 18 6.59 -33.96 27.15
CA ALA A 18 6.68 -33.64 25.75
C ALA A 18 5.54 -34.37 25.02
N VAL A 19 4.68 -33.62 24.39
CA VAL A 19 3.74 -34.14 23.40
C VAL A 19 4.65 -34.49 22.21
N GLU A 20 4.95 -35.76 22.03
CA GLU A 20 5.66 -36.25 20.85
C GLU A 20 4.86 -35.85 19.60
N GLY A 21 5.46 -35.08 18.72
CA GLY A 21 5.00 -34.89 17.35
C GLY A 21 4.49 -33.49 16.93
N VAL A 22 4.67 -32.45 17.76
CA VAL A 22 4.43 -31.06 17.27
C VAL A 22 5.73 -30.28 17.44
N GLU A 23 6.51 -30.14 16.38
CA GLU A 23 7.55 -29.12 16.28
C GLU A 23 6.84 -27.77 16.15
N LEU A 24 6.94 -26.94 17.19
CA LEU A 24 6.47 -25.57 17.13
C LEU A 24 7.52 -24.77 16.35
N GLU A 25 7.19 -24.41 15.12
CA GLU A 25 8.01 -23.45 14.38
C GLU A 25 7.94 -22.09 15.06
N VAL A 26 9.09 -21.55 15.35
CA VAL A 26 9.21 -20.20 15.93
C VAL A 26 9.15 -19.21 14.78
N PRO A 27 8.19 -18.27 14.76
CA PRO A 27 8.11 -17.28 13.69
C PRO A 27 9.43 -16.53 13.51
N GLY A 28 10.01 -16.62 12.30
CA GLY A 28 11.28 -15.96 11.93
C GLY A 28 12.51 -16.87 11.93
N GLU A 29 12.41 -18.15 12.31
CA GLU A 29 13.47 -19.14 12.03
C GLU A 29 13.12 -19.87 10.73
N PRO A 30 14.10 -20.02 9.80
CA PRO A 30 13.86 -20.74 8.54
C PRO A 30 13.50 -22.20 8.82
N SER A 31 12.47 -22.70 8.12
CA SER A 31 12.00 -24.09 8.21
C SER A 31 13.11 -25.09 7.82
N ALA A 32 12.86 -26.38 7.95
CA ALA A 32 13.79 -27.39 7.46
C ALA A 32 13.89 -27.37 5.93
N GLU A 33 12.75 -27.09 5.29
CA GLU A 33 12.59 -26.94 3.84
C GLU A 33 13.34 -25.71 3.33
N ASP A 34 13.21 -24.56 3.97
CA ASP A 34 13.94 -23.32 3.61
C ASP A 34 15.46 -23.53 3.67
N ARG A 35 15.93 -24.20 4.71
CA ARG A 35 17.36 -24.53 4.84
C ARG A 35 17.84 -25.49 3.76
N ARG A 36 17.00 -26.43 3.31
CA ARG A 36 17.30 -27.33 2.19
C ARG A 36 17.42 -26.55 0.89
N VAL A 37 16.47 -25.69 0.62
CA VAL A 37 16.48 -24.81 -0.56
C VAL A 37 17.72 -23.91 -0.56
N GLU A 38 18.04 -23.25 0.55
CA GLU A 38 19.22 -22.39 0.66
C GLU A 38 20.55 -23.17 0.40
N GLN A 39 20.64 -24.42 0.84
CA GLN A 39 21.78 -25.28 0.55
C GLN A 39 21.90 -25.66 -0.93
N LEU A 40 20.76 -25.94 -1.59
CA LEU A 40 20.74 -26.27 -3.01
C LEU A 40 21.11 -25.06 -3.87
N MET A 41 20.63 -23.88 -3.51
CA MET A 41 20.96 -22.63 -4.21
C MET A 41 22.44 -22.23 -4.10
N GLN A 42 23.17 -22.68 -3.08
CA GLN A 42 24.63 -22.45 -2.92
C GLN A 42 25.49 -23.34 -3.80
N HIS A 43 24.94 -24.40 -4.37
CA HIS A 43 25.64 -25.36 -5.23
C HIS A 43 25.15 -25.23 -6.69
N SER A 44 25.70 -26.04 -7.59
CA SER A 44 25.20 -26.13 -8.96
C SER A 44 23.72 -26.58 -8.92
N ILE A 45 22.81 -25.76 -9.40
CA ILE A 45 21.35 -25.99 -9.33
C ILE A 45 21.01 -27.25 -10.13
N ASP A 46 20.53 -28.29 -9.43
CA ASP A 46 19.83 -29.42 -10.02
C ASP A 46 18.35 -29.08 -10.01
N VAL A 47 17.77 -28.75 -11.17
CA VAL A 47 16.41 -28.23 -11.29
C VAL A 47 15.36 -29.15 -10.69
N PRO A 48 15.34 -30.48 -10.95
CA PRO A 48 14.36 -31.37 -10.34
C PRO A 48 14.47 -31.47 -8.81
N GLU A 49 15.69 -31.48 -8.25
CA GLU A 49 15.89 -31.54 -6.81
C GLU A 49 15.46 -30.21 -6.13
N LEU A 50 15.71 -29.09 -6.79
CA LEU A 50 15.27 -27.78 -6.31
C LEU A 50 13.75 -27.62 -6.41
N ALA A 51 13.12 -28.10 -7.49
CA ALA A 51 11.66 -28.09 -7.64
C ALA A 51 10.97 -28.87 -6.51
N GLU A 52 11.42 -30.12 -6.22
CA GLU A 52 10.91 -30.92 -5.09
C GLU A 52 11.08 -30.22 -3.73
N ALA A 53 12.18 -29.47 -3.55
CA ALA A 53 12.44 -28.76 -2.31
C ALA A 53 11.56 -27.51 -2.18
N VAL A 54 11.28 -26.80 -3.28
CA VAL A 54 10.38 -25.61 -3.33
C VAL A 54 8.94 -26.02 -3.15
N GLU A 55 8.49 -27.12 -3.75
CA GLU A 55 7.15 -27.70 -3.53
C GLU A 55 6.85 -28.02 -2.06
N ALA A 56 7.88 -28.37 -1.29
CA ALA A 56 7.72 -28.70 0.13
C ALA A 56 7.63 -27.46 1.03
N GLN A 57 7.93 -26.26 0.51
CA GLN A 57 7.78 -25.00 1.25
C GLN A 57 6.32 -24.58 1.32
N GLU A 58 5.97 -23.69 2.29
CA GLU A 58 4.71 -22.97 2.25
C GLU A 58 4.63 -22.12 0.98
N PRO A 59 3.46 -21.95 0.35
CA PRO A 59 3.32 -21.25 -0.93
C PRO A 59 3.94 -19.85 -0.96
N ALA A 60 3.84 -19.10 0.14
CA ALA A 60 4.43 -17.76 0.25
C ALA A 60 5.98 -17.80 0.25
N ASP A 61 6.58 -18.80 0.88
CA ASP A 61 8.05 -18.99 0.92
C ASP A 61 8.56 -19.53 -0.41
N ALA A 62 7.81 -20.41 -1.06
CA ALA A 62 8.07 -20.88 -2.43
C ALA A 62 8.09 -19.71 -3.43
N ALA A 63 7.15 -18.78 -3.32
CA ALA A 63 7.12 -17.55 -4.11
C ALA A 63 8.39 -16.71 -3.91
N VAL A 64 8.81 -16.46 -2.68
CA VAL A 64 10.04 -15.71 -2.36
C VAL A 64 11.27 -16.43 -2.92
N THR A 65 11.30 -17.75 -2.84
CA THR A 65 12.39 -18.56 -3.42
C THR A 65 12.47 -18.39 -4.92
N LEU A 66 11.37 -18.56 -5.64
CA LEU A 66 11.29 -18.38 -7.10
C LEU A 66 11.67 -16.95 -7.52
N GLU A 67 11.23 -15.93 -6.78
CA GLU A 67 11.59 -14.52 -7.02
C GLU A 67 13.09 -14.24 -6.83
N SER A 68 13.77 -15.02 -6.01
CA SER A 68 15.21 -14.87 -5.74
C SER A 68 16.11 -15.51 -6.80
N LEU A 69 15.58 -16.42 -7.60
CA LEU A 69 16.27 -17.09 -8.70
C LEU A 69 16.42 -16.15 -9.91
N ARG A 70 17.32 -16.53 -10.83
CA ARG A 70 17.34 -15.90 -12.16
C ARG A 70 16.08 -16.33 -12.94
N GLU A 71 15.52 -15.42 -13.72
CA GLU A 71 14.25 -15.63 -14.42
C GLU A 71 14.19 -16.96 -15.20
N THR A 72 15.26 -17.31 -15.92
CA THR A 72 15.35 -18.58 -16.64
C THR A 72 15.36 -19.81 -15.73
N GLU A 73 16.05 -19.74 -14.59
CA GLU A 73 16.09 -20.82 -13.59
C GLU A 73 14.74 -20.98 -12.89
N ALA A 74 14.10 -19.86 -12.55
CA ALA A 74 12.79 -19.87 -11.92
C ALA A 74 11.72 -20.50 -12.82
N VAL A 75 11.75 -20.20 -14.13
CA VAL A 75 10.83 -20.82 -15.10
C VAL A 75 11.07 -22.32 -15.24
N GLU A 76 12.35 -22.77 -15.26
CA GLU A 76 12.69 -24.19 -15.32
C GLU A 76 12.23 -24.92 -14.05
N VAL A 77 12.44 -24.33 -12.87
CA VAL A 77 11.97 -24.90 -11.58
C VAL A 77 10.44 -24.96 -11.55
N LEU A 78 9.78 -23.86 -11.91
CA LEU A 78 8.31 -23.79 -11.95
C LEU A 78 7.70 -24.84 -12.91
N ALA A 79 8.35 -25.09 -14.06
CA ALA A 79 7.88 -26.08 -15.03
C ALA A 79 8.04 -27.55 -14.56
N GLU A 80 8.96 -27.82 -13.64
CA GLU A 80 9.17 -29.15 -13.05
C GLU A 80 8.33 -29.39 -11.79
N MET A 81 7.80 -28.33 -11.15
CA MET A 81 6.94 -28.42 -9.97
C MET A 81 5.60 -29.09 -10.28
N ASP A 82 4.98 -29.65 -9.22
CA ASP A 82 3.57 -30.06 -9.28
C ASP A 82 2.67 -28.87 -9.62
N VAL A 83 1.63 -29.14 -10.40
CA VAL A 83 0.77 -28.08 -10.96
C VAL A 83 0.08 -27.25 -9.86
N ASP A 84 -0.39 -27.91 -8.81
CA ASP A 84 -1.09 -27.26 -7.70
C ASP A 84 -0.11 -26.37 -6.91
N ALA A 85 1.06 -26.89 -6.56
CA ALA A 85 2.09 -26.14 -5.84
C ALA A 85 2.64 -24.96 -6.65
N ALA A 86 2.83 -25.13 -7.97
CA ALA A 86 3.24 -24.07 -8.88
C ALA A 86 2.19 -22.96 -8.99
N ALA A 87 0.91 -23.32 -9.07
CA ALA A 87 -0.22 -22.39 -9.12
C ALA A 87 -0.31 -21.56 -7.84
N GLU A 88 -0.22 -22.19 -6.68
CA GLU A 88 -0.22 -21.51 -5.38
C GLU A 88 1.00 -20.59 -5.23
N ALA A 89 2.20 -21.04 -5.56
CA ALA A 89 3.40 -20.19 -5.51
C ALA A 89 3.28 -18.96 -6.42
N LEU A 90 2.76 -19.12 -7.64
CA LEU A 90 2.54 -18.03 -8.59
C LEU A 90 1.54 -16.98 -8.06
N ALA A 91 0.50 -17.41 -7.32
CA ALA A 91 -0.49 -16.52 -6.71
C ALA A 91 0.13 -15.60 -5.66
N TYR A 92 1.10 -16.09 -4.89
CA TYR A 92 1.82 -15.30 -3.88
C TYR A 92 2.95 -14.43 -4.44
N MET A 93 3.35 -14.62 -5.70
CA MET A 93 4.43 -13.84 -6.30
C MET A 93 4.03 -12.40 -6.62
N GLN A 94 5.03 -11.51 -6.65
CA GLN A 94 4.82 -10.17 -7.20
C GLN A 94 4.34 -10.26 -8.65
N THR A 95 3.19 -9.65 -8.95
CA THR A 95 2.53 -9.72 -10.27
C THR A 95 3.46 -9.46 -11.47
N PRO A 96 4.40 -8.47 -11.45
CA PRO A 96 5.31 -8.26 -12.58
C PRO A 96 6.26 -9.43 -12.84
N LEU A 97 6.69 -10.14 -11.80
CA LEU A 97 7.59 -11.29 -11.91
C LEU A 97 6.82 -12.52 -12.36
N ALA A 98 5.66 -12.81 -11.74
CA ALA A 98 4.76 -13.88 -12.16
C ALA A 98 4.36 -13.74 -13.64
N VAL A 99 4.01 -12.54 -14.09
CA VAL A 99 3.68 -12.24 -15.50
C VAL A 99 4.88 -12.48 -16.42
N SER A 100 6.12 -12.12 -16.01
CA SER A 100 7.31 -12.37 -16.80
C SER A 100 7.55 -13.87 -16.98
N MET A 101 7.50 -14.64 -15.90
CA MET A 101 7.66 -16.11 -15.92
C MET A 101 6.57 -16.80 -16.75
N LEU A 102 5.32 -16.38 -16.57
CA LEU A 102 4.21 -16.91 -17.38
C LEU A 102 4.41 -16.64 -18.87
N ARG A 103 4.94 -15.49 -19.26
CA ARG A 103 5.20 -15.19 -20.68
C ARG A 103 6.27 -16.08 -21.28
N ASP A 104 7.36 -16.33 -20.55
CA ASP A 104 8.40 -17.26 -21.00
C ASP A 104 7.81 -18.67 -21.11
N LEU A 105 7.03 -19.12 -20.12
CA LEU A 105 6.35 -20.42 -20.16
C LEU A 105 5.31 -20.52 -21.28
N ILE A 106 4.55 -19.45 -21.60
CA ILE A 106 3.61 -19.42 -22.72
C ILE A 106 4.32 -19.63 -24.05
N ASP A 107 5.55 -19.17 -24.18
CA ASP A 107 6.31 -19.35 -25.41
C ASP A 107 6.85 -20.77 -25.55
N ASP A 108 7.17 -21.45 -24.46
CA ASP A 108 7.70 -22.82 -24.41
C ASP A 108 6.55 -23.86 -24.33
N ASP A 109 5.68 -23.81 -23.34
CA ASP A 109 4.53 -24.71 -23.13
C ASP A 109 3.28 -23.97 -22.67
N PRO A 110 2.47 -23.45 -23.60
CA PRO A 110 1.23 -22.75 -23.24
C PRO A 110 0.17 -23.66 -22.59
N ALA A 111 0.26 -24.98 -22.73
CA ALA A 111 -0.67 -25.90 -22.11
C ALA A 111 -0.37 -26.07 -20.62
N LEU A 112 0.90 -26.11 -20.22
CA LEU A 112 1.31 -26.14 -18.82
C LEU A 112 0.97 -24.82 -18.12
N ALA A 113 1.28 -23.68 -18.75
CA ALA A 113 0.89 -22.37 -18.22
C ALA A 113 -0.64 -22.24 -18.05
N GLY A 114 -1.43 -22.83 -18.96
CA GLY A 114 -2.89 -22.88 -18.84
C GLY A 114 -3.35 -23.69 -17.64
N LYS A 115 -2.72 -24.82 -17.34
CA LYS A 115 -3.05 -25.64 -16.18
C LYS A 115 -2.77 -24.91 -14.85
N PHE A 116 -1.69 -24.16 -14.74
CA PHE A 116 -1.43 -23.36 -13.54
C PHE A 116 -2.56 -22.39 -13.26
N LEU A 117 -3.09 -21.70 -14.28
CA LEU A 117 -4.22 -20.80 -14.09
C LEU A 117 -5.57 -21.53 -13.87
N GLU A 118 -5.71 -22.79 -14.29
CA GLU A 118 -6.89 -23.60 -14.02
C GLU A 118 -6.97 -24.03 -12.55
N GLU A 119 -5.83 -24.31 -11.92
CA GLU A 119 -5.74 -24.71 -10.50
C GLU A 119 -5.69 -23.52 -9.54
N MET A 120 -5.30 -22.34 -10.03
CA MET A 120 -5.25 -21.10 -9.25
C MET A 120 -6.65 -20.62 -8.84
N ALA A 121 -6.74 -19.84 -7.74
CA ALA A 121 -7.98 -19.14 -7.40
C ALA A 121 -8.42 -18.23 -8.55
N PRO A 122 -9.72 -18.13 -8.87
CA PRO A 122 -10.20 -17.42 -10.07
C PRO A 122 -9.88 -15.93 -10.10
N ASP A 123 -9.81 -15.28 -8.96
CA ASP A 123 -9.39 -13.89 -8.76
C ASP A 123 -7.92 -13.71 -9.09
N ASP A 124 -7.00 -14.50 -8.48
CA ASP A 124 -5.56 -14.47 -8.78
C ASP A 124 -5.27 -14.77 -10.26
N ALA A 125 -5.92 -15.81 -10.82
CA ALA A 125 -5.81 -16.12 -12.23
C ALA A 125 -6.27 -14.96 -13.13
N THR A 126 -7.33 -14.27 -12.73
CA THR A 126 -7.88 -13.12 -13.44
C THR A 126 -6.91 -11.94 -13.40
N ASP A 127 -6.28 -11.67 -12.26
CA ASP A 127 -5.31 -10.59 -12.09
C ASP A 127 -4.06 -10.80 -12.96
N LEU A 128 -3.51 -12.01 -12.98
CA LEU A 128 -2.40 -12.35 -13.85
C LEU A 128 -2.78 -12.24 -15.34
N LEU A 129 -3.98 -12.71 -15.73
CA LEU A 129 -4.47 -12.58 -17.10
C LEU A 129 -4.68 -11.12 -17.51
N GLN A 130 -5.17 -10.26 -16.62
CA GLN A 130 -5.36 -8.84 -16.92
C GLN A 130 -4.04 -8.09 -17.06
N ALA A 131 -3.02 -8.51 -16.31
CA ALA A 131 -1.68 -7.95 -16.39
C ALA A 131 -0.89 -8.41 -17.64
N LEU A 132 -1.28 -9.52 -18.27
CA LEU A 132 -0.65 -10.02 -19.48
C LEU A 132 -1.01 -9.17 -20.73
N PRO A 133 -0.07 -9.05 -21.72
CA PRO A 133 -0.39 -8.51 -23.03
C PRO A 133 -1.55 -9.28 -23.69
N VAL A 134 -2.43 -8.56 -24.40
CA VAL A 134 -3.64 -9.15 -25.02
C VAL A 134 -3.34 -10.41 -25.84
N ARG A 135 -2.24 -10.44 -26.58
CA ARG A 135 -1.84 -11.60 -27.40
C ARG A 135 -1.56 -12.85 -26.56
N ASP A 136 -0.78 -12.68 -25.48
CA ASP A 136 -0.34 -13.78 -24.62
C ASP A 136 -1.53 -14.30 -23.81
N ARG A 137 -2.36 -13.39 -23.29
CA ARG A 137 -3.61 -13.69 -22.62
C ARG A 137 -4.56 -14.55 -23.48
N GLU A 138 -4.78 -14.18 -24.75
CA GLU A 138 -5.66 -14.94 -25.63
C GLU A 138 -5.08 -16.32 -25.99
N ARG A 139 -3.75 -16.44 -26.13
CA ARG A 139 -3.08 -17.75 -26.31
C ARG A 139 -3.33 -18.65 -25.09
N LEU A 140 -3.20 -18.10 -23.90
CA LEU A 140 -3.36 -18.82 -22.66
C LEU A 140 -4.82 -19.28 -22.46
N LEU A 141 -5.78 -18.37 -22.63
CA LEU A 141 -7.22 -18.71 -22.60
C LEU A 141 -7.65 -19.74 -23.64
N ALA A 142 -6.93 -19.83 -24.76
CA ALA A 142 -7.19 -20.83 -25.80
C ALA A 142 -6.60 -22.21 -25.45
N SER A 143 -5.58 -22.30 -24.60
CA SER A 143 -4.99 -23.55 -24.11
C SER A 143 -5.77 -24.20 -22.96
N MET A 144 -6.60 -23.44 -22.27
CA MET A 144 -7.38 -23.85 -21.10
C MET A 144 -8.65 -24.61 -21.46
N ALA A 145 -9.20 -25.34 -20.47
CA ALA A 145 -10.52 -25.95 -20.56
C ALA A 145 -11.59 -24.87 -20.81
N SER A 146 -12.52 -25.15 -21.74
CA SER A 146 -13.53 -24.18 -22.21
C SER A 146 -14.43 -23.63 -21.08
N GLY A 147 -14.62 -24.40 -20.01
CA GLY A 147 -15.38 -24.01 -18.82
C GLY A 147 -14.67 -22.94 -18.00
N GLU A 148 -13.40 -23.19 -17.67
CA GLU A 148 -12.57 -22.28 -16.88
C GLU A 148 -12.22 -20.99 -17.66
N ALA A 149 -11.82 -21.13 -18.91
CA ALA A 149 -11.59 -19.97 -19.80
C ALA A 149 -12.85 -19.06 -19.90
N ARG A 150 -14.05 -19.62 -19.83
CA ARG A 150 -15.29 -18.82 -19.82
C ARG A 150 -15.45 -18.10 -18.48
N ARG A 151 -15.23 -18.81 -17.36
CA ARG A 151 -15.35 -18.24 -16.01
C ARG A 151 -14.41 -17.05 -15.84
N LEU A 152 -13.15 -17.21 -16.23
CA LEU A 152 -12.16 -16.15 -16.15
C LEU A 152 -12.52 -14.96 -17.06
N ARG A 153 -13.05 -15.20 -18.27
CA ARG A 153 -13.55 -14.11 -19.12
C ARG A 153 -14.73 -13.36 -18.52
N GLU A 154 -15.60 -14.03 -17.78
CA GLU A 154 -16.72 -13.38 -17.05
C GLU A 154 -16.20 -12.49 -15.93
N LEU A 155 -15.15 -12.90 -15.20
CA LEU A 155 -14.49 -12.09 -14.17
C LEU A 155 -13.71 -10.90 -14.76
N MET A 156 -13.02 -11.10 -15.86
CA MET A 156 -12.26 -10.04 -16.56
C MET A 156 -13.13 -8.90 -17.11
N VAL A 157 -14.45 -8.98 -17.03
CA VAL A 157 -15.36 -7.86 -17.36
C VAL A 157 -15.27 -6.77 -16.30
N TYR A 158 -14.96 -7.14 -15.06
CA TYR A 158 -14.81 -6.19 -13.96
C TYR A 158 -13.41 -5.56 -14.01
N ALA A 159 -13.33 -4.29 -13.61
CA ALA A 159 -12.04 -3.61 -13.53
C ALA A 159 -11.24 -4.14 -12.33
N PRO A 160 -9.90 -4.27 -12.44
CA PRO A 160 -9.06 -4.84 -11.37
C PRO A 160 -9.11 -4.06 -10.06
N ASP A 161 -9.41 -2.75 -10.14
CA ASP A 161 -9.51 -1.83 -9.02
C ASP A 161 -10.92 -1.74 -8.39
N THR A 162 -11.77 -2.74 -8.63
CA THR A 162 -13.14 -2.80 -8.10
C THR A 162 -13.41 -4.09 -7.31
N ALA A 163 -14.46 -4.07 -6.47
CA ALA A 163 -14.91 -5.25 -5.73
C ALA A 163 -15.18 -6.46 -6.64
N GLY A 164 -15.63 -6.23 -7.86
CA GLY A 164 -15.86 -7.28 -8.85
C GLY A 164 -14.57 -7.87 -9.43
N GLY A 165 -13.48 -7.06 -9.51
CA GLY A 165 -12.16 -7.53 -9.90
C GLY A 165 -11.49 -8.38 -8.83
N MET A 166 -11.70 -8.00 -7.56
CA MET A 166 -11.12 -8.68 -6.39
C MET A 166 -11.88 -9.92 -5.93
N MET A 167 -13.11 -10.15 -6.40
CA MET A 167 -13.96 -11.21 -5.86
C MET A 167 -13.54 -12.57 -6.34
N THR A 168 -13.47 -13.54 -5.42
CA THR A 168 -13.45 -14.94 -5.78
C THR A 168 -14.85 -15.48 -6.03
N THR A 169 -14.98 -16.36 -7.01
CA THR A 169 -16.22 -17.11 -7.26
C THR A 169 -16.23 -18.47 -6.56
N GLN A 170 -15.11 -18.87 -5.96
CA GLN A 170 -14.96 -20.07 -5.17
C GLN A 170 -15.46 -19.84 -3.73
N HIS A 171 -16.75 -19.62 -3.57
CA HIS A 171 -17.36 -19.43 -2.26
C HIS A 171 -18.33 -20.54 -1.93
N PHE A 172 -18.44 -20.88 -0.66
CA PHE A 172 -19.39 -21.87 -0.20
C PHE A 172 -20.77 -21.24 0.04
N SER A 173 -21.78 -21.73 -0.67
CA SER A 173 -23.17 -21.29 -0.49
C SER A 173 -24.12 -22.46 -0.23
N VAL A 174 -25.11 -22.22 0.64
CA VAL A 174 -26.19 -23.15 0.98
C VAL A 174 -27.54 -22.54 0.65
N ARG A 175 -28.51 -23.37 0.31
CA ARG A 175 -29.87 -22.87 0.04
C ARG A 175 -30.65 -22.72 1.33
N GLU A 176 -31.43 -21.65 1.46
CA GLU A 176 -32.26 -21.37 2.64
C GLU A 176 -33.26 -22.50 2.95
N ALA A 177 -33.69 -23.26 1.93
CA ALA A 177 -34.62 -24.38 2.06
C ALA A 177 -34.01 -25.67 2.65
N MET A 178 -32.66 -25.77 2.68
CA MET A 178 -31.95 -26.95 3.21
C MET A 178 -32.10 -27.05 4.72
N THR A 179 -32.01 -28.27 5.21
CA THR A 179 -31.79 -28.57 6.63
C THR A 179 -30.31 -28.45 6.98
N VAL A 180 -30.02 -28.36 8.28
CA VAL A 180 -28.62 -28.35 8.77
C VAL A 180 -27.87 -29.62 8.36
N ALA A 181 -28.54 -30.77 8.39
CA ALA A 181 -27.94 -32.03 7.95
C ALA A 181 -27.56 -32.02 6.46
N GLU A 182 -28.43 -31.51 5.61
CA GLU A 182 -28.16 -31.37 4.16
C GLU A 182 -27.04 -30.36 3.88
N ALA A 183 -27.02 -29.24 4.57
CA ALA A 183 -25.97 -28.24 4.46
C ALA A 183 -24.61 -28.78 4.91
N THR A 184 -24.56 -29.50 6.04
CA THR A 184 -23.33 -30.12 6.54
C THR A 184 -22.80 -31.19 5.59
N GLU A 185 -23.70 -31.98 4.97
CA GLU A 185 -23.31 -32.96 3.98
C GLU A 185 -22.83 -32.31 2.67
N SER A 186 -23.40 -31.16 2.31
CA SER A 186 -22.89 -30.34 1.18
C SER A 186 -21.47 -29.82 1.43
N ILE A 187 -21.16 -29.38 2.65
CA ILE A 187 -19.79 -28.96 3.06
C ILE A 187 -18.82 -30.13 2.90
N ARG A 188 -19.16 -31.32 3.38
CA ARG A 188 -18.28 -32.49 3.31
C ARG A 188 -17.94 -32.95 1.89
N ARG A 189 -18.78 -32.64 0.92
CA ARG A 189 -18.57 -32.99 -0.48
C ARG A 189 -17.84 -31.95 -1.29
N HIS A 190 -17.67 -30.77 -0.72
CA HIS A 190 -16.90 -29.70 -1.36
C HIS A 190 -15.41 -29.89 -1.00
N GLU A 191 -14.69 -30.57 -1.89
CA GLU A 191 -13.23 -30.59 -1.88
C GLU A 191 -12.77 -29.31 -2.58
N GLY A 192 -11.97 -28.46 -1.93
CA GLY A 192 -11.32 -27.32 -2.56
C GLY A 192 -11.98 -25.95 -2.39
N ALA A 193 -13.07 -25.79 -1.63
CA ALA A 193 -13.45 -24.45 -1.19
C ALA A 193 -12.58 -24.07 0.00
N GLU A 194 -11.86 -22.97 -0.07
CA GLU A 194 -11.29 -22.33 1.12
C GLU A 194 -12.35 -22.29 2.20
N ILE A 195 -12.05 -22.86 3.37
CA ILE A 195 -13.02 -23.00 4.45
C ILE A 195 -13.21 -21.61 5.06
N LEU A 196 -14.03 -20.80 4.43
CA LEU A 196 -14.55 -19.59 5.02
C LEU A 196 -15.28 -19.95 6.31
N GLN A 197 -15.06 -19.22 7.38
CA GLN A 197 -15.75 -19.41 8.66
C GLN A 197 -17.28 -19.31 8.54
N HIS A 198 -17.77 -18.91 7.36
CA HIS A 198 -19.16 -18.62 7.06
C HIS A 198 -19.58 -19.24 5.72
N ALA A 199 -20.83 -19.69 5.64
CA ALA A 199 -21.49 -20.05 4.39
C ALA A 199 -22.53 -18.99 4.04
N PHE A 200 -22.62 -18.64 2.75
CA PHE A 200 -23.61 -17.69 2.27
C PHE A 200 -24.92 -18.41 1.99
N VAL A 201 -26.04 -17.83 2.43
CA VAL A 201 -27.36 -18.42 2.27
C VAL A 201 -28.07 -17.78 1.10
N THR A 202 -28.47 -18.61 0.11
CA THR A 202 -29.12 -18.15 -1.11
C THR A 202 -30.50 -18.78 -1.29
N ASP A 203 -31.37 -18.14 -2.06
CA ASP A 203 -32.62 -18.77 -2.55
C ASP A 203 -32.36 -19.64 -3.80
N ALA A 204 -33.42 -20.23 -4.34
CA ALA A 204 -33.34 -21.08 -5.53
C ALA A 204 -32.90 -20.32 -6.81
N LYS A 205 -32.91 -18.97 -6.80
CA LYS A 205 -32.52 -18.12 -7.92
C LYS A 205 -31.12 -17.51 -7.73
N GLY A 206 -30.42 -17.83 -6.62
CA GLY A 206 -29.13 -17.31 -6.30
C GLY A 206 -29.12 -15.94 -5.60
N HIS A 207 -30.29 -15.42 -5.16
CA HIS A 207 -30.31 -14.17 -4.39
C HIS A 207 -29.79 -14.42 -2.97
N LEU A 208 -28.92 -13.55 -2.49
CA LEU A 208 -28.40 -13.58 -1.14
C LEU A 208 -29.53 -13.35 -0.12
N LYS A 209 -29.66 -14.23 0.87
CA LYS A 209 -30.68 -14.19 1.91
C LYS A 209 -30.11 -14.10 3.32
N GLY A 210 -28.86 -14.49 3.49
CA GLY A 210 -28.26 -14.52 4.79
C GLY A 210 -26.84 -15.09 4.77
N ILE A 211 -26.26 -15.12 5.95
CA ILE A 211 -24.97 -15.75 6.23
C ILE A 211 -25.13 -16.68 7.42
N ILE A 212 -24.40 -17.74 7.47
CA ILE A 212 -24.38 -18.67 8.59
C ILE A 212 -22.95 -19.08 8.92
N SER A 213 -22.54 -18.93 10.19
CA SER A 213 -21.24 -19.41 10.60
C SER A 213 -21.21 -20.94 10.72
N LEU A 214 -20.07 -21.56 10.38
CA LEU A 214 -19.87 -23.00 10.54
C LEU A 214 -20.10 -23.44 12.00
N ARG A 215 -19.71 -22.63 12.98
CA ARG A 215 -20.01 -22.88 14.39
C ARG A 215 -21.51 -23.00 14.65
N ARG A 216 -22.33 -22.17 14.02
CA ARG A 216 -23.79 -22.18 14.19
C ARG A 216 -24.40 -23.43 13.57
N LEU A 217 -23.88 -23.88 12.42
CA LEU A 217 -24.25 -25.15 11.81
C LEU A 217 -23.94 -26.36 12.71
N LEU A 218 -22.76 -26.38 13.36
CA LEU A 218 -22.35 -27.47 14.26
C LEU A 218 -23.19 -27.56 15.54
N VAL A 219 -23.72 -26.45 16.04
CA VAL A 219 -24.49 -26.38 17.30
C VAL A 219 -25.99 -26.57 17.05
N ALA A 220 -26.50 -26.29 15.85
CA ALA A 220 -27.91 -26.42 15.50
C ALA A 220 -28.36 -27.90 15.37
N LYS A 221 -29.65 -28.14 15.51
CA LYS A 221 -30.18 -29.51 15.31
C LYS A 221 -30.15 -29.87 13.83
N PRO A 222 -29.85 -31.13 13.50
CA PRO A 222 -29.79 -31.56 12.11
C PRO A 222 -31.08 -31.33 11.31
N THR A 223 -32.22 -31.24 12.01
CA THR A 223 -33.57 -31.04 11.44
C THR A 223 -33.92 -29.54 11.26
N ASP A 224 -33.19 -28.63 11.85
CA ASP A 224 -33.47 -27.18 11.76
C ASP A 224 -33.25 -26.73 10.30
N ARG A 225 -34.03 -25.74 9.85
CA ARG A 225 -33.87 -25.19 8.50
C ARG A 225 -32.85 -24.05 8.53
N ILE A 226 -32.06 -23.98 7.50
CA ILE A 226 -31.08 -22.88 7.32
C ILE A 226 -31.75 -21.51 7.39
N ALA A 227 -32.94 -21.36 6.79
CA ALA A 227 -33.75 -20.15 6.81
C ALA A 227 -34.07 -19.62 8.25
N ASP A 228 -34.17 -20.55 9.22
CA ASP A 228 -34.58 -20.23 10.60
C ASP A 228 -33.38 -19.85 11.49
N ILE A 229 -32.17 -20.25 11.09
CA ILE A 229 -30.96 -20.08 11.89
C ILE A 229 -29.92 -19.15 11.23
N CYS A 230 -30.09 -18.77 9.96
CA CYS A 230 -29.19 -17.82 9.30
C CYS A 230 -29.35 -16.41 9.84
N GLU A 231 -28.29 -15.63 9.76
CA GLU A 231 -28.28 -14.20 10.01
C GLU A 231 -28.69 -13.48 8.72
N ARG A 232 -29.77 -12.68 8.79
CA ARG A 232 -30.35 -12.04 7.60
C ARG A 232 -29.86 -10.60 7.40
N THR A 233 -29.26 -10.00 8.43
CA THR A 233 -28.67 -8.67 8.33
C THR A 233 -27.24 -8.83 7.86
N ILE A 234 -27.01 -8.59 6.57
CA ILE A 234 -25.68 -8.72 5.93
C ILE A 234 -25.42 -7.46 5.16
N ASP A 235 -24.21 -6.94 5.35
CA ASP A 235 -23.66 -5.96 4.45
C ASP A 235 -23.17 -6.68 3.18
N ALA A 236 -23.55 -6.14 2.04
CA ALA A 236 -23.16 -6.65 0.73
C ALA A 236 -22.73 -5.46 -0.13
N ILE A 237 -21.75 -5.68 -0.98
CA ILE A 237 -21.19 -4.64 -1.84
C ILE A 237 -21.53 -4.87 -3.31
N ALA A 238 -21.61 -3.79 -4.08
CA ALA A 238 -21.80 -3.85 -5.51
C ALA A 238 -20.44 -4.09 -6.22
N PRO A 239 -20.42 -4.73 -7.41
CA PRO A 239 -19.18 -5.11 -8.07
C PRO A 239 -18.37 -3.91 -8.61
N ASP A 240 -18.96 -2.73 -8.72
CA ASP A 240 -18.36 -1.50 -9.21
C ASP A 240 -17.79 -0.57 -8.10
N ILE A 241 -17.86 -1.01 -6.85
CA ILE A 241 -17.24 -0.28 -5.72
C ILE A 241 -15.72 -0.38 -5.84
N ASP A 242 -15.06 0.77 -5.62
CA ASP A 242 -13.62 0.90 -5.61
C ASP A 242 -12.96 0.06 -4.49
N ARG A 243 -11.81 -0.54 -4.77
CA ARG A 243 -11.08 -1.41 -3.82
C ARG A 243 -10.66 -0.67 -2.54
N GLU A 244 -10.36 0.64 -2.60
CA GLU A 244 -10.05 1.42 -1.40
C GLU A 244 -11.28 1.53 -0.48
N GLU A 245 -12.49 1.68 -1.06
CA GLU A 245 -13.73 1.74 -0.29
C GLU A 245 -14.04 0.37 0.33
N VAL A 246 -13.79 -0.73 -0.41
CA VAL A 246 -13.89 -2.09 0.12
C VAL A 246 -12.93 -2.29 1.29
N ALA A 247 -11.65 -1.94 1.13
CA ALA A 247 -10.65 -2.05 2.18
C ALA A 247 -11.04 -1.24 3.44
N HIS A 248 -11.60 -0.04 3.26
CA HIS A 248 -12.08 0.78 4.36
C HIS A 248 -13.26 0.13 5.13
N GLU A 249 -14.19 -0.53 4.43
CA GLU A 249 -15.29 -1.27 5.06
C GLU A 249 -14.77 -2.47 5.88
N PHE A 250 -13.80 -3.21 5.37
CA PHE A 250 -13.14 -4.29 6.12
C PHE A 250 -12.43 -3.78 7.37
N GLU A 251 -11.66 -2.71 7.27
CA GLU A 251 -10.97 -2.11 8.42
C GLU A 251 -11.96 -1.63 9.49
N ARG A 252 -13.05 -1.00 9.06
CA ARG A 252 -14.04 -0.39 9.93
C ARG A 252 -14.87 -1.41 10.69
N TYR A 253 -15.34 -2.44 10.01
CA TYR A 253 -16.28 -3.43 10.56
C TYR A 253 -15.62 -4.77 10.89
N ARG A 254 -14.36 -4.97 10.48
CA ARG A 254 -13.57 -6.19 10.71
C ARG A 254 -14.25 -7.43 10.17
N TYR A 255 -14.75 -7.35 8.96
CA TYR A 255 -15.29 -8.49 8.26
C TYR A 255 -14.19 -9.53 7.95
N ALA A 256 -14.56 -10.81 7.94
CA ALA A 256 -13.71 -11.88 7.42
C ALA A 256 -13.91 -12.05 5.90
N ALA A 257 -15.13 -11.77 5.43
CA ALA A 257 -15.49 -11.81 4.02
C ALA A 257 -16.72 -10.92 3.78
N LEU A 258 -16.83 -10.33 2.59
CA LEU A 258 -17.97 -9.54 2.14
C LEU A 258 -18.52 -10.11 0.83
N PRO A 259 -19.83 -10.40 0.74
CA PRO A 259 -20.45 -10.85 -0.49
C PRO A 259 -20.62 -9.71 -1.49
N VAL A 260 -20.28 -9.99 -2.74
CA VAL A 260 -20.50 -9.11 -3.89
C VAL A 260 -21.81 -9.51 -4.57
N VAL A 261 -22.73 -8.55 -4.77
CA VAL A 261 -24.06 -8.82 -5.32
C VAL A 261 -24.37 -7.91 -6.51
N ASP A 262 -25.13 -8.43 -7.48
CA ASP A 262 -25.63 -7.62 -8.59
C ASP A 262 -26.81 -6.71 -8.17
N GLY A 263 -27.29 -5.85 -9.08
CA GLY A 263 -28.45 -4.98 -8.86
C GLY A 263 -29.76 -5.68 -8.52
N HIS A 264 -29.80 -7.03 -8.62
CA HIS A 264 -30.92 -7.87 -8.23
C HIS A 264 -30.66 -8.67 -6.95
N HIS A 265 -29.58 -8.33 -6.20
CA HIS A 265 -29.13 -9.04 -5.01
C HIS A 265 -28.75 -10.51 -5.25
N ARG A 266 -28.32 -10.89 -6.45
CA ARG A 266 -27.72 -12.20 -6.70
C ARG A 266 -26.26 -12.19 -6.26
N LEU A 267 -25.86 -13.24 -5.57
CA LEU A 267 -24.48 -13.44 -5.17
C LEU A 267 -23.61 -13.69 -6.42
N LEU A 268 -22.65 -12.82 -6.67
CA LEU A 268 -21.69 -12.92 -7.77
C LEU A 268 -20.41 -13.60 -7.32
N GLY A 269 -19.90 -13.20 -6.16
CA GLY A 269 -18.67 -13.67 -5.56
C GLY A 269 -18.51 -13.17 -4.15
N VAL A 270 -17.33 -13.30 -3.60
CA VAL A 270 -16.96 -12.91 -2.23
C VAL A 270 -15.59 -12.29 -2.27
N VAL A 271 -15.40 -11.18 -1.56
CA VAL A 271 -14.09 -10.63 -1.26
C VAL A 271 -13.67 -11.11 0.12
N THR A 272 -12.44 -11.55 0.29
CA THR A 272 -11.90 -12.10 1.53
C THR A 272 -10.94 -11.11 2.23
N VAL A 273 -10.62 -11.33 3.49
CA VAL A 273 -9.80 -10.39 4.27
C VAL A 273 -8.33 -10.44 3.88
N ASP A 274 -7.83 -11.58 3.41
CA ASP A 274 -6.47 -11.79 2.91
C ASP A 274 -6.18 -10.90 1.70
N ASP A 275 -7.05 -10.90 0.68
CA ASP A 275 -6.95 -9.99 -0.47
C ASP A 275 -6.95 -8.52 -0.04
N VAL A 276 -7.80 -8.19 0.93
CA VAL A 276 -7.88 -6.82 1.45
C VAL A 276 -6.61 -6.39 2.18
N ILE A 277 -5.91 -7.30 2.85
CA ILE A 277 -4.62 -6.98 3.51
C ILE A 277 -3.58 -6.55 2.47
N ASP A 278 -3.52 -7.23 1.34
CA ASP A 278 -2.58 -6.89 0.27
C ASP A 278 -2.94 -5.57 -0.40
N ILE A 279 -4.23 -5.30 -0.56
CA ILE A 279 -4.70 -3.99 -1.05
C ILE A 279 -4.34 -2.85 -0.10
N ILE A 280 -4.55 -3.00 1.20
CA ILE A 280 -4.16 -1.98 2.19
C ILE A 280 -2.67 -1.67 2.10
N ARG A 281 -1.82 -2.70 1.90
CA ARG A 281 -0.38 -2.53 1.70
C ARG A 281 -0.06 -1.83 0.38
N ALA A 282 -0.71 -2.25 -0.70
CA ALA A 282 -0.52 -1.68 -2.03
C ALA A 282 -0.91 -0.20 -2.06
N GLU A 283 -2.10 0.16 -1.55
CA GLU A 283 -2.58 1.54 -1.48
C GLU A 283 -1.67 2.43 -0.61
N GLY A 284 -1.25 1.94 0.56
CA GLY A 284 -0.30 2.70 1.40
C GLY A 284 1.04 2.96 0.71
N THR A 285 1.51 2.03 -0.13
CA THR A 285 2.73 2.18 -0.92
C THR A 285 2.51 3.11 -2.11
N GLU A 286 1.36 3.00 -2.79
CA GLU A 286 0.96 3.85 -3.91
C GLU A 286 0.86 5.32 -3.48
N ASP A 287 0.22 5.59 -2.34
CA ASP A 287 0.13 6.93 -1.77
C ASP A 287 1.52 7.54 -1.51
N ALA A 288 2.46 6.74 -0.97
CA ALA A 288 3.83 7.18 -0.76
C ALA A 288 4.56 7.51 -2.08
N GLN A 289 4.35 6.72 -3.13
CA GLN A 289 4.88 6.97 -4.47
C GLN A 289 4.28 8.22 -5.10
N ARG A 290 2.97 8.39 -5.01
CA ARG A 290 2.26 9.57 -5.52
C ARG A 290 2.71 10.86 -4.85
N MET A 291 2.97 10.83 -3.55
CA MET A 291 3.49 11.99 -2.81
C MET A 291 4.79 12.54 -3.42
N VAL A 292 5.63 11.70 -4.00
CA VAL A 292 6.90 12.11 -4.62
C VAL A 292 6.82 12.21 -6.15
N GLY A 293 5.65 12.01 -6.74
CA GLY A 293 5.43 12.11 -8.19
C GLY A 293 5.93 10.90 -8.97
N ALA A 294 6.06 9.73 -8.36
CA ALA A 294 6.28 8.47 -9.05
C ALA A 294 4.96 7.94 -9.65
N GLY A 295 5.07 7.11 -10.68
CA GLY A 295 3.89 6.52 -11.33
C GLY A 295 3.17 5.49 -10.45
N ARG A 296 1.85 5.41 -10.56
CA ARG A 296 0.99 4.48 -9.81
C ARG A 296 1.41 3.01 -10.00
N GLU A 297 1.67 2.63 -11.25
CA GLU A 297 2.02 1.26 -11.64
C GLU A 297 3.53 1.00 -11.64
N GLU A 298 4.31 1.89 -11.02
CA GLU A 298 5.75 1.81 -11.07
C GLU A 298 6.30 0.88 -9.98
N ALA A 299 6.79 -0.29 -10.40
CA ALA A 299 7.49 -1.24 -9.54
C ALA A 299 9.02 -1.14 -9.72
N VAL A 300 9.78 -1.79 -8.82
CA VAL A 300 11.26 -1.81 -8.84
C VAL A 300 11.78 -2.32 -10.19
N TYR A 301 11.17 -3.35 -10.73
CA TYR A 301 11.58 -4.01 -11.98
C TYR A 301 10.84 -3.50 -13.23
N SER A 302 9.99 -2.47 -13.11
CA SER A 302 9.33 -1.85 -14.27
C SER A 302 10.33 -1.33 -15.29
N SER A 303 10.00 -1.46 -16.58
CA SER A 303 10.84 -0.99 -17.68
C SER A 303 11.07 0.52 -17.64
N VAL A 304 12.21 0.97 -18.19
CA VAL A 304 12.56 2.40 -18.28
C VAL A 304 11.46 3.23 -18.94
N GLY A 305 10.77 2.66 -19.94
CA GLY A 305 9.67 3.34 -20.63
C GLY A 305 8.46 3.62 -19.72
N VAL A 306 8.09 2.66 -18.88
CA VAL A 306 7.01 2.82 -17.88
C VAL A 306 7.40 3.90 -16.86
N LYS A 307 8.59 3.80 -16.27
CA LYS A 307 9.12 4.78 -15.31
C LYS A 307 9.19 6.19 -15.88
N PHE A 308 9.66 6.33 -17.11
CA PHE A 308 9.72 7.63 -17.78
C PHE A 308 8.33 8.24 -17.97
N ARG A 309 7.37 7.46 -18.47
CA ARG A 309 5.99 7.95 -18.69
C ARG A 309 5.29 8.34 -17.40
N GLY A 310 5.54 7.63 -16.31
CA GLY A 310 4.98 7.95 -14.98
C GLY A 310 5.56 9.24 -14.40
N ARG A 311 6.88 9.42 -14.42
CA ARG A 311 7.58 10.53 -13.76
C ARG A 311 7.67 11.82 -14.57
N PHE A 312 7.89 11.71 -15.89
CA PHE A 312 8.19 12.89 -16.73
C PHE A 312 7.12 13.98 -16.73
N PRO A 313 5.80 13.66 -16.80
CA PRO A 313 4.77 14.70 -16.73
C PRO A 313 4.84 15.52 -15.44
N TRP A 314 5.11 14.87 -14.30
CA TRP A 314 5.25 15.51 -13.01
C TRP A 314 6.52 16.37 -12.92
N LEU A 315 7.63 15.91 -13.50
CA LEU A 315 8.85 16.71 -13.59
C LEU A 315 8.64 17.96 -14.44
N LEU A 316 7.85 17.87 -15.51
CA LEU A 316 7.52 19.02 -16.35
C LEU A 316 6.65 20.04 -15.59
N VAL A 317 5.64 19.57 -14.86
CA VAL A 317 4.83 20.43 -13.99
C VAL A 317 5.71 21.12 -12.94
N ASN A 318 6.61 20.36 -12.30
CA ASN A 318 7.56 20.92 -11.31
C ASN A 318 8.50 21.96 -11.95
N LEU A 319 8.99 21.72 -13.15
CA LEU A 319 9.82 22.70 -13.89
C LEU A 319 9.08 24.02 -14.13
N LEU A 320 7.82 23.96 -14.57
CA LEU A 320 6.99 25.13 -14.81
C LEU A 320 6.70 25.89 -13.51
N THR A 321 6.33 25.17 -12.44
CA THR A 321 6.02 25.79 -11.15
C THR A 321 7.26 26.40 -10.48
N SER A 322 8.43 25.75 -10.56
CA SER A 322 9.71 26.27 -10.07
C SER A 322 10.16 27.53 -10.82
N SER A 323 9.74 27.71 -12.07
CA SER A 323 10.04 28.92 -12.83
C SER A 323 9.45 30.20 -12.20
N ILE A 324 8.37 30.06 -11.41
CA ILE A 324 7.77 31.16 -10.64
C ILE A 324 8.77 31.70 -9.61
N GLY A 325 9.43 30.80 -8.88
CA GLY A 325 10.48 31.16 -7.95
C GLY A 325 11.65 31.88 -8.62
N ALA A 326 12.08 31.38 -9.80
CA ALA A 326 13.12 32.03 -10.59
C ALA A 326 12.76 33.47 -11.02
N LEU A 327 11.50 33.72 -11.40
CA LEU A 327 11.00 35.09 -11.72
C LEU A 327 11.07 36.00 -10.51
N VAL A 328 10.77 35.51 -9.30
CA VAL A 328 10.92 36.29 -8.06
C VAL A 328 12.37 36.67 -7.86
N VAL A 329 13.32 35.73 -8.00
CA VAL A 329 14.77 35.98 -7.88
C VAL A 329 15.24 37.06 -8.87
N LEU A 330 14.84 36.93 -10.14
CA LEU A 330 15.19 37.91 -11.19
C LEU A 330 14.67 39.32 -10.87
N ARG A 331 13.51 39.45 -10.19
CA ARG A 331 12.95 40.77 -9.79
C ARG A 331 13.82 41.50 -8.78
N TYR A 332 14.60 40.76 -7.97
CA TYR A 332 15.47 41.31 -6.93
C TYR A 332 16.97 41.18 -7.27
N GLN A 333 17.34 40.95 -8.53
CA GLN A 333 18.72 40.74 -8.95
C GLN A 333 19.69 41.81 -8.45
N GLY A 334 19.36 43.12 -8.59
CA GLY A 334 20.21 44.20 -8.16
C GLY A 334 20.54 44.16 -6.66
N LEU A 335 19.56 43.80 -5.81
CA LEU A 335 19.79 43.66 -4.38
C LEU A 335 20.71 42.47 -4.05
N ILE A 336 20.60 41.39 -4.80
CA ILE A 336 21.44 40.20 -4.64
C ILE A 336 22.87 40.48 -5.07
N GLU A 337 23.07 41.26 -6.12
CA GLU A 337 24.42 41.71 -6.59
C GLU A 337 25.12 42.57 -5.54
N GLU A 338 24.39 43.44 -4.82
CA GLU A 338 24.94 44.25 -3.75
C GLU A 338 25.28 43.44 -2.48
N LEU A 339 24.48 42.44 -2.16
CA LEU A 339 24.62 41.65 -0.92
C LEU A 339 24.69 40.14 -1.24
N ALA A 340 25.87 39.61 -1.49
CA ALA A 340 26.12 38.24 -1.82
C ALA A 340 25.58 37.23 -0.75
N VAL A 341 25.51 37.67 0.52
CA VAL A 341 24.97 36.87 1.62
C VAL A 341 23.50 36.47 1.39
N LEU A 342 22.72 37.27 0.65
CA LEU A 342 21.35 36.96 0.30
C LEU A 342 21.32 35.70 -0.58
N ALA A 343 22.15 35.62 -1.61
CA ALA A 343 22.25 34.45 -2.47
C ALA A 343 22.61 33.18 -1.68
N ALA A 344 23.51 33.28 -0.71
CA ALA A 344 23.93 32.18 0.14
C ALA A 344 22.82 31.68 1.09
N MET A 345 21.93 32.56 1.56
CA MET A 345 20.87 32.22 2.50
C MET A 345 19.57 31.76 1.83
N MET A 346 19.34 32.10 0.56
CA MET A 346 18.14 31.71 -0.18
C MET A 346 17.88 30.20 -0.16
N PRO A 347 18.82 29.31 -0.53
CA PRO A 347 18.61 27.87 -0.51
C PRO A 347 18.30 27.34 0.89
N LEU A 348 18.95 27.89 1.91
CA LEU A 348 18.77 27.48 3.31
C LEU A 348 17.35 27.78 3.78
N ILE A 349 16.85 29.01 3.54
CA ILE A 349 15.53 29.47 3.96
C ILE A 349 14.44 28.66 3.21
N ALA A 350 14.58 28.49 1.90
CA ALA A 350 13.63 27.75 1.08
C ALA A 350 13.57 26.27 1.49
N ASN A 351 14.72 25.62 1.68
CA ASN A 351 14.80 24.22 2.10
C ASN A 351 14.15 23.99 3.48
N GLN A 352 14.39 24.88 4.45
CA GLN A 352 13.77 24.75 5.77
C GLN A 352 12.26 24.96 5.73
N SER A 353 11.76 25.89 4.92
CA SER A 353 10.34 26.11 4.71
C SER A 353 9.68 24.90 4.03
N GLY A 354 10.34 24.34 3.00
CA GLY A 354 9.89 23.13 2.31
C GLY A 354 9.80 21.92 3.24
N ASN A 355 10.85 21.68 4.03
CA ASN A 355 10.88 20.57 5.00
C ASN A 355 9.78 20.71 6.07
N ALA A 356 9.59 21.90 6.63
CA ALA A 356 8.52 22.15 7.60
C ALA A 356 7.13 21.92 6.98
N GLY A 357 6.94 22.36 5.73
CA GLY A 357 5.73 22.14 4.97
C GLY A 357 5.46 20.67 4.70
N GLN A 358 6.49 19.89 4.31
CA GLN A 358 6.37 18.44 4.08
C GLN A 358 6.02 17.68 5.37
N GLN A 359 6.56 18.05 6.51
CA GLN A 359 6.19 17.48 7.81
C GLN A 359 4.72 17.70 8.13
N SER A 360 4.21 18.93 7.95
CA SER A 360 2.78 19.24 8.15
C SER A 360 1.88 18.54 7.13
N LEU A 361 2.34 18.39 5.88
CA LEU A 361 1.65 17.64 4.83
C LEU A 361 1.51 16.17 5.22
N ALA A 362 2.59 15.51 5.63
CA ALA A 362 2.57 14.10 6.01
C ALA A 362 1.62 13.82 7.18
N VAL A 363 1.63 14.67 8.22
CA VAL A 363 0.70 14.56 9.36
C VAL A 363 -0.74 14.75 8.93
N THR A 364 -0.99 15.70 8.01
CA THR A 364 -2.35 15.99 7.52
C THR A 364 -2.87 14.85 6.64
N LEU A 365 -2.06 14.31 5.73
CA LEU A 365 -2.44 13.16 4.90
C LEU A 365 -2.77 11.96 5.77
N ARG A 366 -1.91 11.62 6.73
CA ARG A 366 -2.21 10.57 7.71
C ARG A 366 -3.53 10.79 8.44
N GLY A 367 -3.80 12.03 8.86
CA GLY A 367 -5.05 12.39 9.52
C GLY A 367 -6.29 12.28 8.62
N ILE A 368 -6.12 12.44 7.30
CA ILE A 368 -7.16 12.25 6.29
C ILE A 368 -7.43 10.76 6.06
N VAL A 369 -6.39 9.96 5.88
CA VAL A 369 -6.48 8.49 5.68
C VAL A 369 -7.13 7.82 6.89
N LEU A 370 -6.74 8.20 8.10
CA LEU A 370 -7.31 7.65 9.34
C LEU A 370 -8.64 8.28 9.78
N ASP A 371 -9.30 9.07 8.93
CA ASP A 371 -10.56 9.81 9.20
C ASP A 371 -10.56 10.59 10.53
N GLN A 372 -9.38 11.06 10.95
CA GLN A 372 -9.21 11.85 12.19
C GLN A 372 -9.59 13.32 12.01
N ILE A 373 -9.50 13.83 10.76
CA ILE A 373 -9.78 15.24 10.44
C ILE A 373 -11.18 15.39 9.89
N ARG A 374 -12.15 15.59 10.80
CA ARG A 374 -13.53 15.94 10.44
C ARG A 374 -13.63 17.41 10.03
N PRO A 375 -14.62 17.81 9.18
CA PRO A 375 -14.76 19.19 8.70
C PRO A 375 -14.72 20.27 9.77
N ARG A 376 -15.31 20.01 10.94
CA ARG A 376 -15.30 20.95 12.09
C ARG A 376 -13.94 21.06 12.80
N ARG A 377 -13.02 20.10 12.60
CA ARG A 377 -11.70 20.05 13.21
C ARG A 377 -10.57 20.48 12.25
N ALA A 378 -10.87 20.71 10.98
CA ALA A 378 -9.89 21.09 9.97
C ALA A 378 -9.20 22.42 10.32
N LEU A 379 -9.96 23.48 10.64
CA LEU A 379 -9.38 24.78 10.98
C LEU A 379 -8.52 24.75 12.25
N PRO A 380 -8.94 24.12 13.37
CA PRO A 380 -8.06 23.95 14.55
C PRO A 380 -6.78 23.19 14.23
N HIS A 381 -6.80 22.20 13.34
CA HIS A 381 -5.60 21.49 12.90
C HIS A 381 -4.65 22.44 12.14
N ILE A 382 -5.14 23.13 11.11
CA ILE A 382 -4.36 24.11 10.35
C ILE A 382 -3.69 25.15 11.27
N LEU A 383 -4.43 25.71 12.23
CA LEU A 383 -3.90 26.69 13.17
C LEU A 383 -2.79 26.11 14.08
N ARG A 384 -2.92 24.85 14.50
CA ARG A 384 -1.88 24.16 15.28
C ARG A 384 -0.60 23.98 14.44
N GLU A 385 -0.71 23.46 13.23
CA GLU A 385 0.43 23.28 12.32
C GLU A 385 1.10 24.62 12.01
N THR A 386 0.33 25.65 11.72
CA THR A 386 0.84 27.02 11.50
C THR A 386 1.60 27.54 12.73
N SER A 387 1.09 27.26 13.94
CA SER A 387 1.77 27.66 15.19
C SER A 387 3.08 26.90 15.39
N VAL A 388 3.13 25.60 15.06
CA VAL A 388 4.36 24.80 15.07
C VAL A 388 5.38 25.40 14.09
N GLY A 389 4.95 25.76 12.88
CA GLY A 389 5.80 26.43 11.90
C GLY A 389 6.37 27.75 12.40
N LEU A 390 5.56 28.56 13.08
CA LEU A 390 6.02 29.83 13.67
C LEU A 390 7.06 29.59 14.78
N VAL A 391 6.82 28.66 15.69
CA VAL A 391 7.77 28.35 16.80
C VAL A 391 9.08 27.81 16.24
N ASN A 392 9.03 26.84 15.34
CA ASN A 392 10.22 26.29 14.68
C ASN A 392 10.96 27.38 13.88
N GLY A 393 10.23 28.22 13.17
CA GLY A 393 10.80 29.32 12.40
C GLY A 393 11.48 30.38 13.28
N LEU A 394 10.91 30.69 14.46
CA LEU A 394 11.58 31.59 15.42
C LEU A 394 12.87 30.98 15.97
N ILE A 395 12.84 29.71 16.36
CA ILE A 395 14.04 29.05 16.91
C ILE A 395 15.14 28.96 15.84
N CYS A 396 14.83 28.42 14.68
CA CYS A 396 15.78 28.30 13.57
C CYS A 396 16.26 29.68 13.10
N GLY A 397 15.33 30.64 13.04
CA GLY A 397 15.63 32.02 12.66
C GLY A 397 16.63 32.70 13.63
N VAL A 398 16.45 32.54 14.93
CA VAL A 398 17.38 33.05 15.93
C VAL A 398 18.75 32.38 15.82
N ILE A 399 18.80 31.08 15.60
CA ILE A 399 20.05 30.33 15.42
C ILE A 399 20.80 30.85 14.17
N VAL A 400 20.18 30.78 13.01
CA VAL A 400 20.82 31.13 11.74
C VAL A 400 21.08 32.63 11.65
N GLY A 401 20.07 33.44 12.01
CA GLY A 401 20.20 34.90 12.01
C GLY A 401 21.27 35.38 13.01
N GLY A 402 21.36 34.73 14.19
CA GLY A 402 22.40 35.02 15.18
C GLY A 402 23.80 34.69 14.68
N VAL A 403 23.99 33.56 14.02
CA VAL A 403 25.27 33.17 13.40
C VAL A 403 25.67 34.18 12.33
N VAL A 404 24.74 34.53 11.42
CA VAL A 404 25.02 35.49 10.35
C VAL A 404 25.30 36.89 10.94
N ALA A 405 24.53 37.36 11.92
CA ALA A 405 24.78 38.61 12.61
C ALA A 405 26.17 38.65 13.25
N GLY A 406 26.58 37.55 13.87
CA GLY A 406 27.94 37.43 14.47
C GLY A 406 29.06 37.49 13.44
N ILE A 407 28.89 36.84 12.29
CA ILE A 407 29.85 36.87 11.17
C ILE A 407 29.93 38.29 10.58
N GLU A 408 28.80 38.92 10.29
CA GLU A 408 28.77 40.27 9.70
C GLU A 408 29.36 41.30 10.67
N LEU A 409 29.08 41.19 11.97
CA LEU A 409 29.68 42.02 12.99
C LEU A 409 31.22 41.84 13.06
N ALA A 410 31.71 40.62 12.95
CA ALA A 410 33.15 40.34 12.93
C ALA A 410 33.84 40.87 11.66
N LEU A 411 33.09 41.13 10.59
CA LEU A 411 33.57 41.71 9.34
C LEU A 411 33.34 43.24 9.24
N ASP A 412 32.96 43.91 10.35
CA ASP A 412 32.59 45.33 10.41
C ASP A 412 31.44 45.69 9.43
N ARG A 413 30.49 44.77 9.25
CA ARG A 413 29.31 44.93 8.38
C ARG A 413 28.03 45.02 9.19
N PRO A 414 26.91 45.47 8.57
CA PRO A 414 25.63 45.60 9.27
C PRO A 414 25.10 44.25 9.77
N TRP A 415 25.10 44.02 11.06
CA TRP A 415 24.57 42.80 11.70
C TRP A 415 23.05 42.63 11.54
N GLN A 416 22.34 43.72 11.19
CA GLN A 416 20.88 43.77 11.02
C GLN A 416 20.38 42.76 9.98
N ILE A 417 21.23 42.32 9.05
CA ILE A 417 20.89 41.28 8.08
C ILE A 417 20.51 39.94 8.76
N GLY A 418 21.13 39.63 9.90
CA GLY A 418 20.77 38.49 10.71
C GLY A 418 19.33 38.56 11.26
N ALA A 419 18.88 39.79 11.64
CA ALA A 419 17.50 39.99 12.07
C ALA A 419 16.49 39.79 10.90
N VAL A 420 16.84 40.24 9.69
CA VAL A 420 16.04 40.04 8.49
C VAL A 420 15.93 38.54 8.17
N ILE A 421 17.04 37.79 8.28
CA ILE A 421 17.04 36.33 8.10
C ILE A 421 16.14 35.65 9.14
N ALA A 422 16.29 36.03 10.43
CA ALA A 422 15.45 35.46 11.50
C ALA A 422 13.96 35.68 11.27
N LEU A 423 13.57 36.90 10.91
CA LEU A 423 12.18 37.24 10.60
C LEU A 423 11.68 36.50 9.36
N SER A 424 12.51 36.36 8.33
CA SER A 424 12.19 35.62 7.12
C SER A 424 11.96 34.14 7.42
N MET A 425 12.84 33.50 8.18
CA MET A 425 12.68 32.10 8.58
C MET A 425 11.39 31.88 9.40
N ALA A 426 11.12 32.76 10.37
CA ALA A 426 9.89 32.67 11.15
C ALA A 426 8.63 32.71 10.25
N THR A 427 8.62 33.64 9.29
CA THR A 427 7.48 33.82 8.38
C THR A 427 7.39 32.69 7.36
N THR A 428 8.49 32.24 6.79
CA THR A 428 8.49 31.23 5.71
C THR A 428 8.18 29.83 6.24
N LEU A 429 8.68 29.43 7.41
CA LEU A 429 8.32 28.15 8.03
C LEU A 429 6.84 28.14 8.44
N MET A 430 6.32 29.25 8.93
CA MET A 430 4.90 29.42 9.22
C MET A 430 4.05 29.23 7.94
N ILE A 431 4.44 29.83 6.81
CA ILE A 431 3.79 29.67 5.52
C ILE A 431 3.90 28.22 5.01
N GLY A 432 5.07 27.59 5.19
CA GLY A 432 5.30 26.19 4.82
C GLY A 432 4.32 25.25 5.53
N CYS A 433 4.24 25.34 6.87
CA CYS A 433 3.32 24.52 7.66
C CYS A 433 1.85 24.82 7.37
N LEU A 434 1.49 26.10 7.17
CA LEU A 434 0.14 26.51 6.74
C LEU A 434 -0.23 25.85 5.41
N THR A 435 0.65 25.92 4.41
CA THR A 435 0.42 25.33 3.09
C THR A 435 0.36 23.82 3.16
N GLY A 436 1.30 23.19 3.87
CA GLY A 436 1.35 21.72 4.03
C GLY A 436 0.09 21.15 4.69
N SER A 437 -0.49 21.86 5.66
CA SER A 437 -1.72 21.43 6.33
C SER A 437 -2.99 21.79 5.56
N MET A 438 -2.99 22.86 4.79
CA MET A 438 -4.18 23.34 4.07
C MET A 438 -4.38 22.65 2.72
N LEU A 439 -3.28 22.41 1.99
CA LEU A 439 -3.31 21.92 0.61
C LEU A 439 -4.06 20.58 0.45
N PRO A 440 -3.73 19.50 1.21
CA PRO A 440 -4.41 18.22 1.06
C PRO A 440 -5.91 18.30 1.43
N LEU A 441 -6.27 19.14 2.41
CA LEU A 441 -7.67 19.36 2.78
C LEU A 441 -8.44 20.07 1.67
N LEU A 442 -7.80 21.00 0.97
CA LEU A 442 -8.39 21.69 -0.18
C LEU A 442 -8.58 20.71 -1.34
N MET A 443 -7.59 19.88 -1.64
CA MET A 443 -7.68 18.85 -2.69
C MET A 443 -8.81 17.87 -2.41
N LYS A 444 -8.91 17.34 -1.20
CA LYS A 444 -10.02 16.47 -0.78
C LYS A 444 -11.38 17.15 -0.96
N ARG A 445 -11.48 18.44 -0.61
CA ARG A 445 -12.73 19.20 -0.80
C ARG A 445 -13.10 19.42 -2.26
N MET A 446 -12.13 19.47 -3.15
CA MET A 446 -12.31 19.59 -4.60
C MET A 446 -12.60 18.24 -5.27
N GLY A 447 -12.60 17.14 -4.53
CA GLY A 447 -12.75 15.77 -5.05
C GLY A 447 -11.50 15.26 -5.76
N ALA A 448 -10.33 15.86 -5.51
CA ALA A 448 -9.05 15.41 -6.01
C ALA A 448 -8.35 14.57 -4.92
N ASP A 449 -7.56 13.59 -5.35
CA ASP A 449 -6.74 12.78 -4.47
C ASP A 449 -5.72 13.66 -3.71
N PRO A 450 -5.74 13.68 -2.36
CA PRO A 450 -4.83 14.51 -1.58
C PRO A 450 -3.36 14.12 -1.67
N ALA A 451 -3.03 12.84 -1.95
CA ALA A 451 -1.67 12.36 -2.10
C ALA A 451 -1.05 12.83 -3.42
N THR A 452 -1.88 12.88 -4.47
CA THR A 452 -1.44 13.29 -5.80
C THR A 452 -1.05 14.76 -5.82
N ALA A 453 0.12 15.06 -6.37
CA ALA A 453 0.62 16.41 -6.64
C ALA A 453 0.81 17.34 -5.41
N SER A 454 0.38 16.93 -4.18
CA SER A 454 0.49 17.79 -2.99
C SER A 454 1.92 18.30 -2.77
N THR A 455 2.93 17.45 -2.94
CA THR A 455 4.34 17.83 -2.75
C THR A 455 4.82 18.84 -3.78
N ILE A 456 4.42 18.70 -5.05
CA ILE A 456 4.83 19.63 -6.12
C ILE A 456 4.23 21.03 -5.89
N PHE A 457 2.95 21.10 -5.58
CA PHE A 457 2.30 22.37 -5.26
C PHE A 457 2.83 22.97 -3.96
N LEU A 458 3.12 22.15 -2.96
CA LEU A 458 3.76 22.58 -1.73
C LEU A 458 5.13 23.22 -2.03
N THR A 459 5.99 22.54 -2.79
CA THR A 459 7.33 23.04 -3.16
C THR A 459 7.22 24.34 -3.94
N MET A 460 6.30 24.44 -4.91
CA MET A 460 6.03 25.68 -5.63
C MET A 460 5.74 26.84 -4.68
N VAL A 461 4.83 26.64 -3.74
CA VAL A 461 4.42 27.69 -2.80
C VAL A 461 5.55 28.03 -1.82
N THR A 462 6.19 27.01 -1.23
CA THR A 462 7.24 27.23 -0.24
C THR A 462 8.47 27.91 -0.85
N ASP A 463 8.94 27.53 -2.01
CA ASP A 463 10.07 28.15 -2.68
C ASP A 463 9.77 29.59 -3.10
N SER A 464 8.66 29.77 -3.82
CA SER A 464 8.28 31.10 -4.32
C SER A 464 8.02 32.10 -3.18
N MET A 465 7.30 31.65 -2.12
CA MET A 465 7.02 32.50 -0.96
C MET A 465 8.28 32.74 -0.11
N SER A 466 9.17 31.76 0.02
CA SER A 466 10.44 31.94 0.73
C SER A 466 11.30 32.98 0.06
N PHE A 467 11.46 32.95 -1.26
CA PHE A 467 12.21 33.97 -1.99
C PHE A 467 11.51 35.32 -1.90
N LEU A 468 10.20 35.37 -2.09
CA LEU A 468 9.44 36.62 -2.05
C LEU A 468 9.52 37.28 -0.65
N VAL A 469 9.29 36.52 0.40
CA VAL A 469 9.34 37.04 1.80
C VAL A 469 10.76 37.47 2.17
N PHE A 470 11.76 36.62 1.89
CA PHE A 470 13.14 36.93 2.25
C PHE A 470 13.69 38.14 1.49
N LEU A 471 13.61 38.16 0.18
CA LEU A 471 14.09 39.25 -0.66
C LEU A 471 13.22 40.50 -0.51
N GLY A 472 11.91 40.33 -0.28
CA GLY A 472 11.00 41.43 0.02
C GLY A 472 11.33 42.13 1.34
N LEU A 473 11.59 41.37 2.40
CA LEU A 473 12.05 41.93 3.69
C LEU A 473 13.43 42.55 3.57
N ALA A 474 14.38 41.92 2.89
CA ALA A 474 15.68 42.45 2.62
C ALA A 474 15.61 43.79 1.86
N SER A 475 14.75 43.87 0.85
CA SER A 475 14.50 45.12 0.11
C SER A 475 13.82 46.17 0.96
N ALA A 476 12.83 45.84 1.78
CA ALA A 476 12.17 46.79 2.68
C ALA A 476 13.11 47.38 3.75
N PHE A 477 14.07 46.59 4.19
CA PHE A 477 15.10 46.99 5.17
C PHE A 477 16.45 47.28 4.53
N SER A 478 16.55 47.53 3.23
CA SER A 478 17.80 47.69 2.47
C SER A 478 18.74 48.74 3.10
N ARG A 479 18.21 49.89 3.53
CA ARG A 479 18.99 50.94 4.20
C ARG A 479 19.61 50.50 5.52
N LEU A 480 18.98 49.58 6.25
CA LEU A 480 19.47 49.06 7.52
C LEU A 480 20.56 47.98 7.35
N ILE A 481 20.52 47.26 6.23
CA ILE A 481 21.43 46.16 5.92
C ILE A 481 22.58 46.58 5.00
N GLY A 482 22.71 47.88 4.72
CA GLY A 482 23.81 48.45 3.96
C GLY A 482 23.69 48.31 2.44
N ALA A 483 22.46 48.11 1.92
CA ALA A 483 22.14 48.19 0.50
C ALA A 483 21.41 49.52 0.20
N GLY A 484 21.93 50.33 -0.69
CA GLY A 484 21.31 51.61 -1.11
C GLY A 484 22.23 52.76 -1.20
#